data_6acbd490d8f30536240f5aedbb4bf3eb
#
_entry.id   6acbd490d8f30536240f5aedbb4bf3eb
#
_cell.length_a   1.000
_cell.length_b   1.000
_cell.length_c   1.000
_cell.angle_alpha   90.00
_cell.angle_beta   90.00
_cell.angle_gamma   90.00
#
_symmetry.space_group_name_H-M   'P 1'
#
loop_
_entity.id
_entity.type
_entity.pdbx_description
1 polymer ?
#
loop_
_entity_poly.entity_id
_entity_poly.type
_entity_poly.pdbx_seq_one_letter_code
_entity_poly.pdbx_strand_id
1 'polypeptide(L)'
;MATIYTSAGEAKVVDLIDGTVATVLSTANAKIGWGTGAGTAAKADTTLFVEASEARVVPTVSQPLADKNQWVGTMVCAVAGKTITNAGLFDALTAGILVIHGDFTGVVLAIGDKIEFTITLEQT
;
A
#
# COMPACT_ATOMS: atom_id res chain seq x y z
N MET A 1 -9.23 6.06 11.78
CA MET A 1 -8.32 5.89 10.62
C MET A 1 -6.91 5.77 11.13
N ALA A 2 -6.20 4.75 10.69
CA ALA A 2 -4.80 4.51 11.08
C ALA A 2 -3.98 4.21 9.82
N THR A 3 -2.76 4.72 9.79
CA THR A 3 -1.76 4.36 8.77
C THR A 3 -0.55 3.83 9.51
N ILE A 4 -0.22 2.57 9.25
CA ILE A 4 0.77 1.83 10.02
C ILE A 4 1.92 1.39 9.11
N TYR A 5 3.13 1.65 9.57
CA TYR A 5 4.34 1.02 9.03
C TYR A 5 4.44 -0.35 9.68
N THR A 6 4.23 -1.41 8.90
CA THR A 6 4.13 -2.78 9.42
C THR A 6 5.48 -3.30 9.91
N SER A 7 5.44 -4.28 10.81
CA SER A 7 6.67 -4.96 11.27
C SER A 7 7.42 -5.64 10.13
N ALA A 8 6.69 -6.25 9.18
CA ALA A 8 7.30 -6.84 7.99
C ALA A 8 7.95 -5.78 7.09
N GLY A 9 7.32 -4.62 6.97
CA GLY A 9 7.89 -3.48 6.23
C GLY A 9 9.13 -2.91 6.89
N GLU A 10 9.13 -2.78 8.20
CA GLU A 10 10.31 -2.34 8.97
C GLU A 10 11.48 -3.31 8.79
N ALA A 11 11.22 -4.61 8.88
CA ALA A 11 12.23 -5.64 8.66
C ALA A 11 12.81 -5.56 7.25
N LYS A 12 11.96 -5.36 6.24
CA LYS A 12 12.40 -5.19 4.85
C LYS A 12 13.34 -3.99 4.70
N VAL A 13 13.04 -2.86 5.31
CA VAL A 13 13.90 -1.68 5.22
C VAL A 13 15.24 -1.91 5.91
N VAL A 14 15.26 -2.56 7.06
CA VAL A 14 16.50 -2.95 7.74
C VAL A 14 17.34 -3.86 6.85
N ASP A 15 16.73 -4.85 6.23
CA ASP A 15 17.41 -5.77 5.32
C ASP A 15 17.94 -5.06 4.06
N LEU A 16 17.23 -4.06 3.55
CA LEU A 16 17.70 -3.23 2.44
C LEU A 16 18.95 -2.42 2.81
N ILE A 17 19.03 -1.94 4.04
CA ILE A 17 20.17 -1.13 4.51
C ILE A 17 21.44 -1.97 4.53
N ASP A 18 21.37 -3.23 4.96
CA ASP A 18 22.54 -4.12 5.05
C ASP A 18 22.76 -4.97 3.81
N GLY A 19 21.91 -4.84 2.80
CA GLY A 19 22.05 -5.57 1.53
C GLY A 19 21.53 -7.00 1.54
N THR A 20 20.83 -7.42 2.60
CA THR A 20 20.26 -8.77 2.68
C THR A 20 19.13 -8.97 1.66
N VAL A 21 18.35 -7.93 1.37
CA VAL A 21 17.25 -7.95 0.41
C VAL A 21 17.58 -7.04 -0.77
N ALA A 22 17.40 -7.54 -1.99
CA ALA A 22 17.65 -6.78 -3.21
C ALA A 22 16.40 -6.07 -3.77
N THR A 23 15.19 -6.47 -3.39
CA THR A 23 13.94 -5.89 -3.92
C THR A 23 13.65 -4.55 -3.27
N VAL A 24 13.97 -3.48 -3.97
CA VAL A 24 13.70 -2.10 -3.51
C VAL A 24 12.26 -1.68 -3.84
N LEU A 25 11.77 -0.64 -3.16
CA LEU A 25 10.43 -0.11 -3.37
C LEU A 25 10.42 0.98 -4.46
N SER A 26 11.01 0.65 -5.60
CA SER A 26 11.04 1.50 -6.80
C SER A 26 9.75 1.34 -7.60
N THR A 27 9.60 2.13 -8.66
CA THR A 27 8.48 2.01 -9.62
C THR A 27 8.32 0.59 -10.15
N ALA A 28 9.43 -0.15 -10.34
CA ALA A 28 9.38 -1.52 -10.87
C ALA A 28 8.75 -2.51 -9.87
N ASN A 29 8.97 -2.32 -8.57
CA ASN A 29 8.62 -3.31 -7.55
C ASN A 29 7.46 -2.87 -6.66
N ALA A 30 7.39 -1.59 -6.29
CA ALA A 30 6.32 -1.10 -5.42
C ALA A 30 4.97 -1.19 -6.12
N LYS A 31 3.95 -1.61 -5.37
CA LYS A 31 2.57 -1.71 -5.86
C LYS A 31 1.61 -1.20 -4.79
N ILE A 32 0.55 -0.54 -5.23
CA ILE A 32 -0.53 -0.11 -4.34
C ILE A 32 -1.74 -1.00 -4.58
N GLY A 33 -2.31 -1.52 -3.51
CA GLY A 33 -3.53 -2.29 -3.52
C GLY A 33 -4.58 -1.71 -2.60
N TRP A 34 -5.84 -2.05 -2.82
CA TRP A 34 -6.95 -1.65 -1.96
C TRP A 34 -7.82 -2.82 -1.58
N GLY A 35 -8.64 -2.64 -0.56
CA GLY A 35 -9.47 -3.71 -0.06
C GLY A 35 -10.75 -3.24 0.63
N THR A 36 -11.56 -4.23 0.95
CA THR A 36 -12.81 -4.10 1.68
C THR A 36 -12.66 -4.72 3.06
N GLY A 37 -13.75 -4.85 3.79
CA GLY A 37 -13.77 -5.47 5.10
C GLY A 37 -13.66 -4.45 6.23
N ALA A 38 -13.73 -4.94 7.46
CA ALA A 38 -13.65 -4.12 8.65
C ALA A 38 -12.40 -4.44 9.45
N GLY A 39 -11.86 -3.44 10.13
CA GLY A 39 -10.70 -3.62 11.01
C GLY A 39 -9.96 -2.33 11.26
N THR A 40 -8.89 -2.43 12.01
CA THR A 40 -7.94 -1.35 12.27
C THR A 40 -6.55 -1.84 11.87
N ALA A 41 -5.84 -1.05 11.08
CA ALA A 41 -4.48 -1.39 10.67
C ALA A 41 -3.57 -1.54 11.88
N ALA A 42 -2.73 -2.58 11.87
CA ALA A 42 -1.85 -2.94 12.97
C ALA A 42 -0.46 -3.34 12.45
N LYS A 43 0.53 -3.23 13.31
CA LYS A 43 1.92 -3.57 12.96
C LYS A 43 2.11 -5.02 12.52
N ALA A 44 1.30 -5.92 13.03
CA ALA A 44 1.37 -7.35 12.70
C ALA A 44 0.71 -7.69 11.36
N ASP A 45 0.09 -6.72 10.69
CA ASP A 45 -0.61 -6.99 9.43
C ASP A 45 0.37 -7.41 8.34
N THR A 46 0.00 -8.47 7.63
CA THR A 46 0.74 -8.98 6.47
C THR A 46 -0.09 -8.93 5.19
N THR A 47 -1.39 -8.63 5.32
CA THR A 47 -2.34 -8.51 4.20
C THR A 47 -3.30 -7.37 4.48
N LEU A 48 -4.00 -6.90 3.44
CA LEU A 48 -5.19 -6.07 3.61
C LEU A 48 -6.29 -6.88 4.32
N PHE A 49 -7.31 -6.21 4.85
CA PHE A 49 -8.40 -6.93 5.51
C PHE A 49 -9.04 -7.94 4.56
N VAL A 50 -9.50 -7.47 3.40
CA VAL A 50 -9.94 -8.31 2.28
C VAL A 50 -9.47 -7.62 1.01
N GLU A 51 -8.43 -8.12 0.38
CA GLU A 51 -7.93 -7.50 -0.86
C GLU A 51 -8.97 -7.62 -1.97
N ALA A 52 -9.25 -6.50 -2.64
CA ALA A 52 -10.21 -6.47 -3.73
C ALA A 52 -9.65 -7.16 -4.99
N SER A 53 -10.54 -7.51 -5.90
CA SER A 53 -10.17 -8.26 -7.11
C SER A 53 -9.44 -7.44 -8.16
N GLU A 54 -9.51 -6.11 -8.11
CA GLU A 54 -8.70 -5.27 -9.02
C GLU A 54 -7.22 -5.48 -8.74
N ALA A 55 -6.44 -5.61 -9.81
CA ALA A 55 -4.99 -5.78 -9.69
C ALA A 55 -4.37 -4.55 -9.03
N ARG A 56 -3.32 -4.78 -8.24
CA ARG A 56 -2.51 -3.70 -7.68
C ARG A 56 -1.92 -2.85 -8.80
N VAL A 57 -1.75 -1.56 -8.55
CA VAL A 57 -1.26 -0.61 -9.56
C VAL A 57 0.19 -0.22 -9.30
N VAL A 58 0.87 0.15 -10.37
CA VAL A 58 2.24 0.68 -10.31
C VAL A 58 2.16 2.15 -9.89
N PRO A 59 2.79 2.53 -8.76
CA PRO A 59 2.79 3.92 -8.33
C PRO A 59 3.86 4.74 -9.05
N THR A 60 3.69 6.05 -9.03
CA THR A 60 4.78 6.99 -9.29
C THR A 60 5.55 7.17 -7.99
N VAL A 61 6.86 6.95 -8.03
CA VAL A 61 7.74 7.03 -6.87
C VAL A 61 8.54 8.34 -6.92
N SER A 62 8.58 9.04 -5.81
CA SER A 62 9.36 10.28 -5.69
C SER A 62 9.98 10.40 -4.30
N GLN A 63 10.93 11.29 -4.18
CA GLN A 63 11.57 11.65 -2.91
C GLN A 63 11.40 13.15 -2.71
N PRO A 64 10.24 13.60 -2.18
CA PRO A 64 9.96 15.04 -2.06
C PRO A 64 10.91 15.76 -1.10
N LEU A 65 11.45 15.06 -0.11
CA LEU A 65 12.48 15.56 0.81
C LEU A 65 13.51 14.47 1.04
N ALA A 66 14.66 14.83 1.60
CA ALA A 66 15.76 13.90 1.83
C ALA A 66 15.37 12.71 2.76
N ASP A 67 14.41 12.93 3.65
CA ASP A 67 13.94 11.95 4.62
C ASP A 67 12.58 11.34 4.28
N LYS A 68 12.05 11.59 3.07
CA LYS A 68 10.72 11.13 2.67
C LYS A 68 10.74 10.44 1.32
N ASN A 69 10.09 9.29 1.26
CA ASN A 69 9.70 8.65 0.00
C ASN A 69 8.18 8.72 -0.15
N GLN A 70 7.71 8.88 -1.38
CA GLN A 70 6.30 9.01 -1.68
C GLN A 70 5.93 8.13 -2.87
N TRP A 71 4.81 7.41 -2.74
CA TRP A 71 4.23 6.58 -3.78
C TRP A 71 2.81 7.08 -4.06
N VAL A 72 2.54 7.43 -5.31
CA VAL A 72 1.22 7.92 -5.73
C VAL A 72 0.67 6.98 -6.79
N GLY A 73 -0.52 6.46 -6.57
CA GLY A 73 -1.17 5.58 -7.54
C GLY A 73 -2.68 5.72 -7.51
N THR A 74 -3.30 5.55 -8.68
CA THR A 74 -4.75 5.63 -8.84
C THR A 74 -5.31 4.24 -9.09
N MET A 75 -6.22 3.82 -8.23
CA MET A 75 -6.97 2.57 -8.42
C MET A 75 -8.37 2.87 -8.96
N VAL A 76 -8.82 2.04 -9.89
CA VAL A 76 -10.11 2.17 -10.56
C VAL A 76 -10.99 0.99 -10.16
N CYS A 77 -12.22 1.27 -9.73
CA CYS A 77 -13.22 0.25 -9.47
C CYS A 77 -13.70 -0.32 -10.81
N ALA A 78 -13.27 -1.54 -11.15
CA ALA A 78 -13.47 -2.10 -12.49
C ALA A 78 -14.33 -3.37 -12.49
N VAL A 79 -14.34 -4.14 -11.41
CA VAL A 79 -14.97 -5.46 -11.39
C VAL A 79 -16.43 -5.39 -10.90
N ALA A 80 -16.66 -4.77 -9.76
CA ALA A 80 -18.01 -4.59 -9.20
C ALA A 80 -17.99 -3.43 -8.20
N GLY A 81 -19.13 -2.77 -8.02
CA GLY A 81 -19.28 -1.75 -6.98
C GLY A 81 -18.91 -2.30 -5.61
N LYS A 82 -18.22 -1.53 -4.79
CA LYS A 82 -17.73 -1.95 -3.49
C LYS A 82 -17.46 -0.78 -2.57
N THR A 83 -17.30 -1.07 -1.29
CA THR A 83 -16.89 -0.09 -0.30
C THR A 83 -15.44 -0.35 0.07
N ILE A 84 -14.55 0.57 -0.28
CA ILE A 84 -13.13 0.48 0.02
C ILE A 84 -12.87 1.05 1.41
N THR A 85 -12.21 0.27 2.25
CA THR A 85 -11.97 0.61 3.66
C THR A 85 -10.50 0.65 4.03
N ASN A 86 -9.63 0.09 3.19
CA ASN A 86 -8.20 0.05 3.46
C ASN A 86 -7.39 -0.05 2.17
N ALA A 87 -6.14 0.32 2.27
CA ALA A 87 -5.19 0.26 1.17
C ALA A 87 -3.79 0.02 1.71
N GLY A 88 -2.87 -0.37 0.85
CA GLY A 88 -1.51 -0.65 1.27
C GLY A 88 -0.48 -0.56 0.17
N LEU A 89 0.78 -0.46 0.60
CA LEU A 89 1.95 -0.51 -0.25
C LEU A 89 2.59 -1.88 -0.13
N PHE A 90 2.77 -2.53 -1.26
CA PHE A 90 3.37 -3.87 -1.38
C PHE A 90 4.65 -3.80 -2.21
N ASP A 91 5.50 -4.82 -2.08
CA ASP A 91 6.71 -4.96 -2.88
C ASP A 91 6.54 -5.93 -4.08
N ALA A 92 5.34 -6.38 -4.35
CA ALA A 92 5.04 -7.30 -5.45
C ALA A 92 3.61 -7.10 -5.95
N LEU A 93 3.36 -7.55 -7.18
CA LEU A 93 2.03 -7.48 -7.80
C LEU A 93 1.04 -8.41 -7.09
N THR A 94 1.51 -9.56 -6.65
CA THR A 94 0.72 -10.55 -5.89
C THR A 94 1.53 -11.04 -4.71
N ALA A 95 0.88 -11.44 -3.63
CA ALA A 95 1.57 -11.83 -2.39
C ALA A 95 2.57 -10.73 -1.97
N GLY A 96 3.79 -11.08 -1.63
CA GLY A 96 4.82 -10.11 -1.25
C GLY A 96 4.62 -9.54 0.15
N ILE A 97 5.39 -8.52 0.47
CA ILE A 97 5.39 -7.89 1.79
C ILE A 97 4.49 -6.66 1.76
N LEU A 98 3.54 -6.59 2.69
CA LEU A 98 2.77 -5.38 2.98
C LEU A 98 3.64 -4.47 3.84
N VAL A 99 4.10 -3.37 3.27
CA VAL A 99 5.03 -2.45 3.92
C VAL A 99 4.29 -1.40 4.76
N ILE A 100 3.24 -0.83 4.20
CA ILE A 100 2.42 0.19 4.86
C ILE A 100 0.96 -0.20 4.67
N HIS A 101 0.17 -0.16 5.74
CA HIS A 101 -1.25 -0.45 5.73
C HIS A 101 -2.01 0.72 6.33
N GLY A 102 -3.00 1.22 5.60
CA GLY A 102 -3.87 2.30 6.07
C GLY A 102 -5.33 1.87 6.04
N ASP A 103 -6.07 2.14 7.11
CA ASP A 103 -7.52 2.01 7.14
C ASP A 103 -8.17 3.39 7.16
N PHE A 104 -9.40 3.47 6.68
CA PHE A 104 -10.17 4.71 6.64
C PHE A 104 -11.67 4.42 6.61
N THR A 105 -12.47 5.45 6.82
CA THR A 105 -13.93 5.36 6.69
C THR A 105 -14.27 4.92 5.27
N GLY A 106 -15.13 3.91 5.15
CA GLY A 106 -15.45 3.29 3.87
C GLY A 106 -15.90 4.29 2.80
N VAL A 107 -15.36 4.13 1.61
CA VAL A 107 -15.69 4.91 0.42
C VAL A 107 -16.48 4.01 -0.52
N VAL A 108 -17.74 4.34 -0.77
CA VAL A 108 -18.61 3.56 -1.66
C VAL A 108 -18.29 3.91 -3.10
N LEU A 109 -17.93 2.93 -3.89
CA LEU A 109 -17.55 3.09 -5.30
C LEU A 109 -18.48 2.30 -6.21
N ALA A 110 -18.84 2.92 -7.34
CA ALA A 110 -19.43 2.23 -8.48
C ALA A 110 -18.34 1.93 -9.51
N ILE A 111 -18.64 1.05 -10.48
CA ILE A 111 -17.71 0.74 -11.57
C ILE A 111 -17.35 2.05 -12.31
N GLY A 112 -16.07 2.28 -12.50
CA GLY A 112 -15.52 3.49 -13.12
C GLY A 112 -15.03 4.53 -12.12
N ASP A 113 -15.42 4.46 -10.87
CA ASP A 113 -14.93 5.37 -9.82
C ASP A 113 -13.47 5.06 -9.48
N LYS A 114 -12.75 6.09 -9.07
CA LYS A 114 -11.31 6.03 -8.80
C LYS A 114 -10.97 6.60 -7.45
N ILE A 115 -9.90 6.07 -6.85
CA ILE A 115 -9.25 6.70 -5.69
C ILE A 115 -7.77 6.84 -6.02
N GLU A 116 -7.23 8.04 -5.86
CA GLU A 116 -5.79 8.26 -5.86
C GLU A 116 -5.26 8.13 -4.44
N PHE A 117 -4.28 7.27 -4.27
CA PHE A 117 -3.58 7.09 -2.99
C PHE A 117 -2.23 7.77 -3.04
N THR A 118 -1.93 8.55 -2.03
CA THR A 118 -0.60 9.10 -1.78
C THR A 118 -0.09 8.48 -0.49
N ILE A 119 0.96 7.69 -0.59
CA ILE A 119 1.57 7.00 0.56
C ILE A 119 2.96 7.60 0.78
N THR A 120 3.22 8.07 1.98
CA THR A 120 4.49 8.71 2.33
C THR A 120 5.14 7.96 3.50
N LEU A 121 6.42 7.63 3.35
CA LEU A 121 7.26 7.12 4.43
C LEU A 121 8.29 8.19 4.78
N GLU A 122 8.26 8.63 6.03
CA GLU A 122 9.18 9.63 6.56
C GLU A 122 10.07 9.00 7.63
N GLN A 123 11.37 9.26 7.54
CA GLN A 123 12.34 8.87 8.57
C GLN A 123 12.42 9.98 9.61
N THR A 124 12.13 9.65 10.87
CA THR A 124 12.14 10.62 11.96
C THR A 124 13.13 10.26 13.04
#